data_bc55f3904e5adde6169c09bddbb2c84a
#
_entry.id   bc55f3904e5adde6169c09bddbb2c84a
#
_cell.length_a   1.000
_cell.length_b   1.000
_cell.length_c   1.000
_cell.angle_alpha   90.00
_cell.angle_beta   90.00
_cell.angle_gamma   90.00
#
_symmetry.space_group_name_H-M   'P 1'
#
loop_
_entity.id
_entity.type
_entity.pdbx_description
1 polymer ?
#
loop_
_entity_poly.entity_id
_entity_poly.type
_entity_poly.pdbx_seq_one_letter_code
_entity_poly.pdbx_strand_id
1 'polypeptide(L)'
;MKKILEVKNIEKYYGNKSNLTKAIDNINFDVNKGEFVGIMGASGSGKTTLLNCISTIDRVTAGHIIINGEDITKLKGNNLNKFRREELGFIFQDFNLLDTLTAYENIALALTIQKVKANEIDKRVNEIAGKLGIKEILKKYPYQVSGGQKQRIASARAIITNPK
;
A
#
# COMPACT_ATOMS: atom_id res chain seq x y z
N MET A 1 6.21 -19.58 -13.46
CA MET A 1 5.30 -19.02 -12.44
C MET A 1 4.64 -17.77 -12.99
N LYS A 2 3.44 -17.40 -12.52
CA LYS A 2 2.74 -16.22 -13.02
C LYS A 2 3.34 -14.98 -12.34
N LYS A 3 3.91 -14.05 -13.12
CA LYS A 3 4.39 -12.76 -12.62
C LYS A 3 3.21 -11.91 -12.15
N ILE A 4 3.31 -11.33 -10.96
CA ILE A 4 2.33 -10.38 -10.42
C ILE A 4 2.82 -8.95 -10.54
N LEU A 5 4.13 -8.72 -10.45
CA LEU A 5 4.77 -7.41 -10.62
C LEU A 5 5.92 -7.54 -11.62
N GLU A 6 6.00 -6.62 -12.56
CA GLU A 6 7.15 -6.43 -13.44
C GLU A 6 7.56 -4.95 -13.40
N VAL A 7 8.79 -4.70 -13.04
CA VAL A 7 9.41 -3.37 -13.02
C VAL A 7 10.43 -3.31 -14.13
N LYS A 8 10.26 -2.38 -15.08
CA LYS A 8 11.06 -2.31 -16.32
C LYS A 8 11.66 -0.93 -16.51
N ASN A 9 12.97 -0.84 -16.39
CA ASN A 9 13.80 0.34 -16.68
C ASN A 9 13.25 1.59 -15.97
N ILE A 10 12.79 1.47 -14.72
CA ILE A 10 12.22 2.60 -14.01
C ILE A 10 13.32 3.57 -13.59
N GLU A 11 13.02 4.84 -13.79
CA GLU A 11 13.81 5.96 -13.32
C GLU A 11 12.92 6.95 -12.58
N LYS A 12 13.48 7.57 -11.54
CA LYS A 12 12.81 8.64 -10.80
C LYS A 12 13.76 9.76 -10.51
N TYR A 13 13.40 10.94 -10.97
CA TYR A 13 14.10 12.18 -10.72
C TYR A 13 13.24 13.14 -9.94
N TYR A 14 13.86 13.89 -9.02
CA TYR A 14 13.27 15.00 -8.32
C TYR A 14 14.06 16.28 -8.61
N GLY A 15 13.38 17.44 -8.52
CA GLY A 15 14.02 18.73 -8.75
C GLY A 15 13.69 19.33 -10.11
N ASN A 16 14.47 20.33 -10.50
CA ASN A 16 14.35 21.06 -11.76
C ASN A 16 15.67 20.99 -12.55
N LYS A 17 15.70 21.60 -13.73
CA LYS A 17 16.86 21.55 -14.66
C LYS A 17 18.21 21.96 -14.02
N SER A 18 18.20 22.79 -12.97
CA SER A 18 19.42 23.28 -12.30
C SER A 18 19.81 22.45 -11.07
N ASN A 19 18.89 21.63 -10.53
CA ASN A 19 19.17 20.80 -9.34
C ASN A 19 18.36 19.50 -9.41
N LEU A 20 18.86 18.55 -10.21
CA LEU A 20 18.23 17.27 -10.48
C LEU A 20 18.81 16.20 -9.55
N THR A 21 17.96 15.57 -8.73
CA THR A 21 18.35 14.43 -7.90
C THR A 21 17.77 13.15 -8.50
N LYS A 22 18.64 12.20 -8.88
CA LYS A 22 18.27 10.87 -9.35
C LYS A 22 18.02 9.97 -8.15
N ALA A 23 16.75 9.67 -7.86
CA ALA A 23 16.35 8.83 -6.71
C ALA A 23 16.26 7.34 -7.09
N ILE A 24 15.93 7.03 -8.34
CA ILE A 24 15.91 5.66 -8.89
C ILE A 24 16.60 5.70 -10.26
N ASP A 25 17.47 4.73 -10.50
CA ASP A 25 18.27 4.62 -11.71
C ASP A 25 18.14 3.23 -12.34
N ASN A 26 17.39 3.14 -13.43
CA ASN A 26 17.26 1.96 -14.28
C ASN A 26 17.01 0.64 -13.52
N ILE A 27 16.05 0.65 -12.59
CA ILE A 27 15.71 -0.54 -11.80
C ILE A 27 14.85 -1.50 -12.60
N ASN A 28 15.23 -2.78 -12.56
CA ASN A 28 14.54 -3.88 -13.22
C ASN A 28 14.42 -5.07 -12.29
N PHE A 29 13.21 -5.59 -12.06
CA PHE A 29 12.96 -6.86 -11.38
C PHE A 29 11.53 -7.32 -11.59
N ASP A 30 11.29 -8.59 -11.28
CA ASP A 30 9.97 -9.21 -11.32
C ASP A 30 9.65 -9.84 -9.97
N VAL A 31 8.35 -9.96 -9.66
CA VAL A 31 7.84 -10.71 -8.50
C VAL A 31 6.77 -11.68 -8.98
N ASN A 32 6.86 -12.94 -8.58
CA ASN A 32 5.87 -13.95 -8.88
C ASN A 32 4.74 -13.96 -7.85
N LYS A 33 3.59 -14.47 -8.26
CA LYS A 33 2.45 -14.61 -7.35
C LYS A 33 2.82 -15.50 -6.15
N GLY A 34 2.59 -14.98 -4.93
CA GLY A 34 2.89 -15.67 -3.68
C GLY A 34 4.31 -15.49 -3.17
N GLU A 35 5.16 -14.75 -3.87
CA GLU A 35 6.49 -14.41 -3.36
C GLU A 35 6.44 -13.35 -2.27
N PHE A 36 7.37 -13.47 -1.33
CA PHE A 36 7.70 -12.45 -0.34
C PHE A 36 9.08 -11.86 -0.68
N VAL A 37 9.10 -10.57 -1.02
CA VAL A 37 10.31 -9.88 -1.49
C VAL A 37 10.73 -8.81 -0.50
N GLY A 38 11.99 -8.83 -0.05
CA GLY A 38 12.61 -7.80 0.77
C GLY A 38 13.49 -6.86 -0.06
N ILE A 39 13.26 -5.54 0.07
CA ILE A 39 14.09 -4.50 -0.53
C ILE A 39 15.03 -3.94 0.53
N MET A 40 16.33 -4.18 0.40
CA MET A 40 17.34 -3.74 1.34
C MET A 40 18.29 -2.72 0.72
N GLY A 41 18.96 -1.93 1.56
CA GLY A 41 19.93 -0.92 1.14
C GLY A 41 20.14 0.16 2.21
N ALA A 42 21.16 0.99 2.03
CA ALA A 42 21.48 2.10 2.93
C ALA A 42 20.33 3.12 3.03
N SER A 43 20.34 3.96 4.07
CA SER A 43 19.43 5.10 4.15
C SER A 43 19.64 6.02 2.93
N GLY A 44 18.56 6.52 2.36
CA GLY A 44 18.63 7.37 1.15
C GLY A 44 18.83 6.63 -0.19
N SER A 45 18.91 5.29 -0.21
CA SER A 45 19.11 4.52 -1.45
C SER A 45 17.87 4.38 -2.33
N GLY A 46 16.79 5.12 -2.07
CA GLY A 46 15.60 5.13 -2.92
C GLY A 46 14.55 4.05 -2.63
N LYS A 47 14.68 3.24 -1.57
CA LYS A 47 13.73 2.15 -1.24
C LYS A 47 12.29 2.64 -1.09
N THR A 48 12.10 3.70 -0.31
CA THR A 48 10.77 4.30 -0.10
C THR A 48 10.23 4.90 -1.41
N THR A 49 11.10 5.54 -2.20
CA THR A 49 10.73 6.07 -3.51
C THR A 49 10.26 4.95 -4.45
N LEU A 50 10.98 3.82 -4.47
CA LEU A 50 10.61 2.65 -5.26
C LEU A 50 9.22 2.11 -4.85
N LEU A 51 9.00 1.91 -3.54
CA LEU A 51 7.71 1.45 -3.02
C LEU A 51 6.59 2.45 -3.33
N ASN A 52 6.84 3.76 -3.22
CA ASN A 52 5.88 4.80 -3.56
C ASN A 52 5.52 4.77 -5.06
N CYS A 53 6.48 4.50 -5.94
CA CYS A 53 6.20 4.34 -7.37
C CYS A 53 5.37 3.08 -7.67
N ILE A 54 5.71 1.94 -7.06
CA ILE A 54 4.97 0.68 -7.21
C ILE A 54 3.55 0.81 -6.67
N SER A 55 3.36 1.49 -5.55
CA SER A 55 2.03 1.73 -4.95
C SER A 55 1.26 2.88 -5.58
N THR A 56 1.79 3.49 -6.63
CA THR A 56 1.18 4.64 -7.32
C THR A 56 1.03 5.92 -6.49
N ILE A 57 1.62 5.99 -5.31
CA ILE A 57 1.67 7.22 -4.47
C ILE A 57 2.49 8.28 -5.21
N ASP A 58 3.58 7.86 -5.85
CA ASP A 58 4.37 8.71 -6.73
C ASP A 58 4.41 8.13 -8.15
N ARG A 59 4.86 8.92 -9.12
CA ARG A 59 4.98 8.51 -10.51
C ARG A 59 6.44 8.35 -10.89
N VAL A 60 6.75 7.33 -11.69
CA VAL A 60 8.06 7.20 -12.31
C VAL A 60 8.29 8.33 -13.33
N THR A 61 9.54 8.72 -13.51
CA THR A 61 9.94 9.68 -14.58
C THR A 61 10.04 8.97 -15.92
N ALA A 62 10.56 7.73 -15.92
CA ALA A 62 10.66 6.86 -17.10
C ALA A 62 10.49 5.40 -16.72
N GLY A 63 10.27 4.54 -17.71
CA GLY A 63 10.06 3.11 -17.53
C GLY A 63 8.61 2.73 -17.25
N HIS A 64 8.40 1.45 -16.93
CA HIS A 64 7.07 0.86 -16.76
C HIS A 64 6.99 0.00 -15.51
N ILE A 65 5.85 0.06 -14.84
CA ILE A 65 5.49 -0.84 -13.75
C ILE A 65 4.21 -1.55 -14.16
N ILE A 66 4.25 -2.88 -14.23
CA ILE A 66 3.14 -3.72 -14.66
C ILE A 66 2.71 -4.57 -13.47
N ILE A 67 1.45 -4.48 -13.06
CA ILE A 67 0.86 -5.27 -11.98
C ILE A 67 -0.30 -6.08 -12.55
N ASN A 68 -0.30 -7.39 -12.37
CA ASN A 68 -1.28 -8.31 -12.94
C ASN A 68 -1.46 -8.16 -14.46
N GLY A 69 -0.41 -7.77 -15.20
CA GLY A 69 -0.46 -7.54 -16.65
C GLY A 69 -0.96 -6.14 -17.04
N GLU A 70 -1.34 -5.28 -16.10
CA GLU A 70 -1.75 -3.89 -16.36
C GLU A 70 -0.60 -2.90 -16.09
N ASP A 71 -0.28 -2.07 -17.05
CA ASP A 71 0.75 -1.03 -16.93
C ASP A 71 0.20 0.16 -16.12
N ILE A 72 0.53 0.19 -14.83
CA ILE A 72 0.02 1.20 -13.90
C ILE A 72 0.58 2.60 -14.15
N THR A 73 1.69 2.72 -14.89
CA THR A 73 2.27 4.03 -15.24
C THR A 73 1.38 4.82 -16.20
N LYS A 74 0.50 4.13 -16.93
CA LYS A 74 -0.46 4.71 -17.88
C LYS A 74 -1.79 5.07 -17.24
N LEU A 75 -2.07 4.58 -16.05
CA LEU A 75 -3.35 4.83 -15.37
C LEU A 75 -3.48 6.28 -14.91
N LYS A 76 -4.67 6.87 -15.10
CA LYS A 76 -5.00 8.24 -14.70
C LYS A 76 -6.44 8.32 -14.15
N GLY A 77 -6.71 9.36 -13.37
CA GLY A 77 -8.06 9.68 -12.90
C GLY A 77 -8.77 8.51 -12.24
N ASN A 78 -9.98 8.23 -12.67
CA ASN A 78 -10.84 7.20 -12.07
C ASN A 78 -10.26 5.78 -12.17
N ASN A 79 -9.55 5.45 -13.25
CA ASN A 79 -8.94 4.12 -13.42
C ASN A 79 -7.82 3.91 -12.39
N LEU A 80 -6.98 4.93 -12.15
CA LEU A 80 -5.95 4.88 -11.12
C LEU A 80 -6.56 4.73 -9.71
N ASN A 81 -7.62 5.48 -9.42
CA ASN A 81 -8.31 5.39 -8.14
C ASN A 81 -8.98 4.03 -7.93
N LYS A 82 -9.55 3.45 -8.98
CA LYS A 82 -10.11 2.09 -8.96
C LYS A 82 -9.00 1.07 -8.67
N PHE A 83 -7.90 1.14 -9.41
CA PHE A 83 -6.75 0.25 -9.22
C PHE A 83 -6.22 0.28 -7.78
N ARG A 84 -6.04 1.47 -7.19
CA ARG A 84 -5.60 1.62 -5.79
C ARG A 84 -6.54 0.94 -4.81
N ARG A 85 -7.85 1.01 -5.02
CA ARG A 85 -8.85 0.43 -4.11
C ARG A 85 -8.95 -1.08 -4.20
N GLU A 86 -8.72 -1.65 -5.40
CA GLU A 86 -9.04 -3.05 -5.69
C GLU A 86 -7.82 -3.96 -5.73
N GLU A 87 -6.66 -3.42 -6.15
CA GLU A 87 -5.48 -4.24 -6.43
C GLU A 87 -4.37 -4.09 -5.39
N LEU A 88 -4.34 -2.97 -4.63
CA LEU A 88 -3.24 -2.65 -3.74
C LEU A 88 -3.66 -2.62 -2.27
N GLY A 89 -2.80 -3.22 -1.42
CA GLY A 89 -2.76 -2.95 0.02
C GLY A 89 -1.43 -2.29 0.36
N PHE A 90 -1.45 -1.14 1.03
CA PHE A 90 -0.24 -0.40 1.37
C PHE A 90 -0.19 -0.07 2.87
N ILE A 91 0.98 -0.32 3.47
CA ILE A 91 1.25 0.01 4.87
C ILE A 91 2.36 1.05 4.88
N PHE A 92 2.06 2.24 5.41
CA PHE A 92 3.02 3.32 5.56
C PHE A 92 3.98 3.07 6.73
N GLN A 93 5.17 3.64 6.65
CA GLN A 93 6.16 3.56 7.73
C GLN A 93 5.62 4.10 9.05
N ASP A 94 4.87 5.21 9.02
CA ASP A 94 4.24 5.85 10.18
C ASP A 94 2.78 5.41 10.38
N PHE A 95 2.41 4.27 9.78
CA PHE A 95 1.08 3.65 9.80
C PHE A 95 -0.05 4.48 9.21
N ASN A 96 0.01 5.82 9.23
CA ASN A 96 -1.00 6.77 8.74
C ASN A 96 -2.43 6.37 9.16
N LEU A 97 -2.60 6.06 10.44
CA LEU A 97 -3.92 5.86 11.02
C LEU A 97 -4.58 7.23 11.25
N LEU A 98 -5.89 7.29 11.06
CA LEU A 98 -6.67 8.49 11.33
C LEU A 98 -6.97 8.54 12.84
N ASP A 99 -6.42 9.52 13.54
CA ASP A 99 -6.53 9.65 14.99
C ASP A 99 -7.96 9.98 15.46
N THR A 100 -8.80 10.48 14.57
CA THR A 100 -10.23 10.77 14.80
C THR A 100 -11.12 9.55 14.68
N LEU A 101 -10.58 8.43 14.21
CA LEU A 101 -11.29 7.17 14.02
C LEU A 101 -10.76 6.10 14.98
N THR A 102 -11.64 5.25 15.49
CA THR A 102 -11.28 4.05 16.24
C THR A 102 -10.48 3.07 15.38
N ALA A 103 -9.88 2.06 16.01
CA ALA A 103 -9.22 0.97 15.28
C ALA A 103 -10.19 0.25 14.32
N TYR A 104 -11.42 -0.01 14.76
CA TYR A 104 -12.47 -0.58 13.92
C TYR A 104 -12.73 0.29 12.68
N GLU A 105 -12.97 1.58 12.86
CA GLU A 105 -13.27 2.52 11.78
C GLU A 105 -12.10 2.69 10.81
N ASN A 106 -10.85 2.74 11.31
CA ASN A 106 -9.66 2.74 10.47
C ASN A 106 -9.59 1.50 9.56
N ILE A 107 -9.90 0.32 10.09
CA ILE A 107 -9.92 -0.93 9.32
C ILE A 107 -11.09 -0.95 8.34
N ALA A 108 -12.28 -0.55 8.79
CA ALA A 108 -13.51 -0.57 8.00
C ALA A 108 -13.49 0.44 6.82
N LEU A 109 -12.69 1.51 6.93
CA LEU A 109 -12.71 2.64 6.00
C LEU A 109 -12.56 2.23 4.53
N ALA A 110 -11.66 1.30 4.24
CA ALA A 110 -11.43 0.81 2.87
C ALA A 110 -12.67 0.14 2.27
N LEU A 111 -13.37 -0.68 3.05
CA LEU A 111 -14.61 -1.34 2.64
C LEU A 111 -15.80 -0.36 2.54
N THR A 112 -15.83 0.64 3.42
CA THR A 112 -16.83 1.71 3.38
C THR A 112 -16.71 2.53 2.09
N ILE A 113 -15.50 2.86 1.68
CA ILE A 113 -15.22 3.55 0.40
C ILE A 113 -15.64 2.67 -0.80
N GLN A 114 -15.51 1.35 -0.68
CA GLN A 114 -15.98 0.39 -1.69
C GLN A 114 -17.50 0.16 -1.64
N LYS A 115 -18.24 0.82 -0.73
CA LYS A 115 -19.69 0.69 -0.55
C LYS A 115 -20.13 -0.74 -0.20
N VAL A 116 -19.30 -1.49 0.53
CA VAL A 116 -19.65 -2.81 1.06
C VAL A 116 -20.74 -2.64 2.12
N LYS A 117 -21.66 -3.59 2.22
CA LYS A 117 -22.76 -3.58 3.20
C LYS A 117 -22.23 -3.66 4.64
N ALA A 118 -22.86 -2.94 5.56
CA ALA A 118 -22.41 -2.81 6.94
C ALA A 118 -22.22 -4.17 7.67
N ASN A 119 -23.15 -5.10 7.49
CA ASN A 119 -23.05 -6.43 8.08
C ASN A 119 -21.83 -7.24 7.57
N GLU A 120 -21.47 -7.07 6.31
CA GLU A 120 -20.29 -7.71 5.73
C GLU A 120 -19.01 -7.03 6.20
N ILE A 121 -19.02 -5.69 6.36
CA ILE A 121 -17.89 -4.95 6.95
C ILE A 121 -17.63 -5.45 8.36
N ASP A 122 -18.66 -5.52 9.20
CA ASP A 122 -18.53 -5.97 10.60
C ASP A 122 -17.94 -7.39 10.69
N LYS A 123 -18.45 -8.31 9.86
CA LYS A 123 -17.92 -9.67 9.77
C LYS A 123 -16.44 -9.69 9.43
N ARG A 124 -16.04 -8.99 8.35
CA ARG A 124 -14.64 -8.98 7.89
C ARG A 124 -13.70 -8.29 8.88
N VAL A 125 -14.13 -7.19 9.50
CA VAL A 125 -13.32 -6.50 10.52
C VAL A 125 -13.07 -7.41 11.72
N ASN A 126 -14.12 -8.08 12.23
CA ASN A 126 -13.98 -9.00 13.36
C ASN A 126 -13.13 -10.22 13.03
N GLU A 127 -13.20 -10.73 11.80
CA GLU A 127 -12.38 -11.85 11.34
C GLU A 127 -10.90 -11.47 11.27
N ILE A 128 -10.56 -10.35 10.59
CA ILE A 128 -9.17 -9.93 10.45
C ILE A 128 -8.59 -9.49 11.79
N ALA A 129 -9.37 -8.83 12.64
CA ALA A 129 -8.95 -8.45 13.98
C ALA A 129 -8.65 -9.68 14.86
N GLY A 130 -9.39 -10.78 14.68
CA GLY A 130 -9.11 -12.05 15.32
C GLY A 130 -7.79 -12.66 14.87
N LYS A 131 -7.56 -12.69 13.56
CA LYS A 131 -6.30 -13.21 12.98
C LYS A 131 -5.06 -12.43 13.42
N LEU A 132 -5.19 -11.12 13.63
CA LEU A 132 -4.09 -10.24 14.04
C LEU A 132 -4.02 -9.99 15.55
N GLY A 133 -4.91 -10.59 16.36
CA GLY A 133 -4.91 -10.46 17.84
C GLY A 133 -5.14 -9.02 18.30
N ILE A 134 -6.13 -8.32 17.71
CA ILE A 134 -6.46 -6.92 18.03
C ILE A 134 -7.95 -6.70 18.31
N LYS A 135 -8.73 -7.75 18.55
CA LYS A 135 -10.18 -7.62 18.82
C LYS A 135 -10.48 -6.72 20.02
N GLU A 136 -9.70 -6.84 21.08
CA GLU A 136 -9.89 -6.12 22.32
C GLU A 136 -9.64 -4.62 22.22
N ILE A 137 -8.98 -4.18 21.15
CA ILE A 137 -8.65 -2.75 20.92
C ILE A 137 -9.48 -2.10 19.82
N LEU A 138 -10.43 -2.80 19.22
CA LEU A 138 -11.23 -2.27 18.09
C LEU A 138 -11.95 -0.95 18.43
N LYS A 139 -12.34 -0.74 19.68
CA LYS A 139 -13.01 0.48 20.15
C LYS A 139 -12.05 1.59 20.58
N LYS A 140 -10.74 1.34 20.59
CA LYS A 140 -9.72 2.32 20.98
C LYS A 140 -9.31 3.18 19.79
N TYR A 141 -8.88 4.40 20.09
CA TYR A 141 -8.29 5.31 19.13
C TYR A 141 -6.78 5.06 18.98
N PRO A 142 -6.14 5.47 17.86
CA PRO A 142 -4.71 5.24 17.63
C PRO A 142 -3.80 5.76 18.75
N TYR A 143 -4.12 6.87 19.39
CA TYR A 143 -3.33 7.42 20.52
C TYR A 143 -3.45 6.61 21.81
N GLN A 144 -4.39 5.66 21.89
CA GLN A 144 -4.62 4.80 23.07
C GLN A 144 -3.96 3.42 22.97
N VAL A 145 -3.23 3.17 21.88
CA VAL A 145 -2.67 1.85 21.59
C VAL A 145 -1.15 1.93 21.36
N SER A 146 -0.45 0.82 21.58
CA SER A 146 0.99 0.72 21.36
C SER A 146 1.37 0.78 19.88
N GLY A 147 2.66 1.06 19.57
CA GLY A 147 3.19 1.05 18.21
C GLY A 147 2.95 -0.27 17.48
N GLY A 148 3.18 -1.40 18.13
CA GLY A 148 2.90 -2.72 17.55
C GLY A 148 1.42 -2.97 17.30
N GLN A 149 0.53 -2.42 18.13
CA GLN A 149 -0.90 -2.46 17.89
C GLN A 149 -1.30 -1.56 16.72
N LYS A 150 -0.73 -0.35 16.60
CA LYS A 150 -0.91 0.53 15.43
C LYS A 150 -0.50 -0.17 14.14
N GLN A 151 0.64 -0.85 14.15
CA GLN A 151 1.11 -1.63 13.00
C GLN A 151 0.11 -2.71 12.59
N ARG A 152 -0.43 -3.47 13.55
CA ARG A 152 -1.44 -4.50 13.27
C ARG A 152 -2.75 -3.92 12.75
N ILE A 153 -3.19 -2.77 13.26
CA ILE A 153 -4.36 -2.04 12.73
C ILE A 153 -4.11 -1.62 11.27
N ALA A 154 -2.94 -1.04 10.97
CA ALA A 154 -2.57 -0.65 9.61
C ALA A 154 -2.49 -1.85 8.67
N SER A 155 -1.95 -2.99 9.15
CA SER A 155 -1.92 -4.25 8.40
C SER A 155 -3.34 -4.76 8.12
N ALA A 156 -4.23 -4.75 9.13
CA ALA A 156 -5.63 -5.13 8.95
C ALA A 156 -6.31 -4.27 7.88
N ARG A 157 -6.11 -2.94 7.94
CA ARG A 157 -6.65 -2.00 6.95
C ARG A 157 -6.14 -2.28 5.53
N ALA A 158 -4.87 -2.65 5.38
CA ALA A 158 -4.27 -2.92 4.09
C ALA A 158 -4.78 -4.21 3.44
N ILE A 159 -5.04 -5.25 4.22
CA ILE A 159 -5.39 -6.58 3.70
C ILE A 159 -6.89 -6.89 3.71
N ILE A 160 -7.73 -6.09 4.38
CA ILE A 160 -9.18 -6.37 4.51
C ILE A 160 -9.92 -6.32 3.18
N THR A 161 -9.41 -5.56 2.21
CA THR A 161 -9.95 -5.49 0.85
C THR A 161 -9.60 -6.71 0.01
N ASN A 162 -8.74 -7.59 0.55
CA ASN A 162 -8.20 -8.77 -0.15
C ASN A 162 -7.51 -8.38 -1.47
N PRO A 163 -6.48 -7.49 -1.42
CA PRO A 163 -5.75 -7.08 -2.62
C PRO A 163 -5.13 -8.31 -3.30
N LYS A 164 -4.99 -8.25 -4.61
CA LYS A 164 -4.57 -9.40 -5.43
C LYS A 164 -3.07 -9.64 -5.42
#